data_66e152d4d216b929d3c913d3f2738d21
#
_entry.id   66e152d4d216b929d3c913d3f2738d21
#
_cell.length_a   1.000
_cell.length_b   1.000
_cell.length_c   1.000
_cell.angle_alpha   90.00
_cell.angle_beta   90.00
_cell.angle_gamma   90.00
#
_symmetry.space_group_name_H-M   'P 1'
#
loop_
_entity.id
_entity.type
_entity.pdbx_description
1 polymer ?
#
loop_
_entity_poly.entity_id
_entity_poly.type
_entity_poly.pdbx_seq_one_letter_code
_entity_poly.pdbx_strand_id
1 'polypeptide(L)'
;MKDENLENSVITLHAKGWPIRRISLEMGISRGRVRRWLVSNSVLRDTTSGDEITLKKKRQSKLDPYKEFIAELLDKYSNITGQRIYEHLREKSFEGEITIVREYLKSIREVGSKIPIRLVETDPGQRAAHDWSDYNIRFTLQNHGVASQVTFFSYILCYSRRQYIEVVDDKKQQTLFRALINAFIYHDGAPLEIKSDNQKACVDHWEAGRPVFNIKYLEFATHYRFRPLTIRPGHPSENLKVERPCYYLERSFLNGREFRDVYDLKTQLQQWLTDVNDVRIHATTKKRPIDVYIEEHPYLQVLPTNHFDTSRVAHLVVNQESCVQWKGYLYVVPQQYMYEVCPVRITEDHLVVYSPIGEQLVTHPLAEPGRKER
;
A
#
# COMPACT_ATOMS: atom_id res chain seq x y z
N MET A 1 3.32 -1.06 36.90
CA MET A 1 3.59 -1.91 38.07
C MET A 1 4.94 -1.64 38.74
N LYS A 2 6.12 -1.65 38.10
CA LYS A 2 7.40 -1.34 38.77
C LYS A 2 7.54 0.14 39.22
N ASP A 3 7.05 1.09 38.46
CA ASP A 3 7.13 2.52 38.75
C ASP A 3 6.15 2.99 39.85
N GLU A 4 4.95 2.44 39.94
CA GLU A 4 3.97 2.77 40.98
C GLU A 4 4.42 2.31 42.39
N ASN A 5 5.06 1.15 42.48
CA ASN A 5 5.60 0.66 43.76
C ASN A 5 6.78 1.53 44.23
N LEU A 6 7.59 2.02 43.33
CA LEU A 6 8.69 2.92 43.64
C LEU A 6 8.19 4.32 44.08
N GLU A 7 7.13 4.82 43.44
CA GLU A 7 6.50 6.08 43.75
C GLU A 7 5.86 6.04 45.16
N ASN A 8 5.14 4.99 45.49
CA ASN A 8 4.53 4.79 46.83
C ASN A 8 5.62 4.66 47.92
N SER A 9 6.72 4.00 47.60
CA SER A 9 7.87 3.90 48.52
C SER A 9 8.51 5.26 48.80
N VAL A 10 8.65 6.11 47.77
CA VAL A 10 9.17 7.49 47.90
C VAL A 10 8.26 8.32 48.80
N ILE A 11 6.93 8.24 48.61
CA ILE A 11 5.97 8.98 49.44
C ILE A 11 6.02 8.53 50.88
N THR A 12 6.07 7.22 51.13
CA THR A 12 6.16 6.64 52.47
C THR A 12 7.44 7.02 53.20
N LEU A 13 8.58 7.00 52.53
CA LEU A 13 9.87 7.41 53.11
C LEU A 13 9.90 8.90 53.43
N HIS A 14 9.33 9.74 52.57
CA HIS A 14 9.22 11.16 52.82
C HIS A 14 8.29 11.47 54.00
N ALA A 15 7.14 10.76 54.10
CA ALA A 15 6.22 10.89 55.22
C ALA A 15 6.87 10.47 56.57
N LYS A 16 7.89 9.58 56.53
CA LYS A 16 8.74 9.21 57.69
C LYS A 16 9.85 10.20 57.97
N GLY A 17 9.85 11.38 57.34
CA GLY A 17 10.81 12.45 57.59
C GLY A 17 12.15 12.33 56.84
N TRP A 18 12.24 11.43 55.84
CA TRP A 18 13.49 11.32 55.07
C TRP A 18 13.64 12.50 54.09
N PRO A 19 14.80 13.15 54.07
CA PRO A 19 15.04 14.24 53.11
C PRO A 19 15.19 13.69 51.69
N ILE A 20 14.77 14.46 50.71
CA ILE A 20 14.79 14.08 49.25
C ILE A 20 16.16 13.57 48.81
N ARG A 21 17.25 14.16 49.37
CA ARG A 21 18.62 13.75 49.06
C ARG A 21 18.92 12.31 49.49
N ARG A 22 18.41 11.91 50.65
CA ARG A 22 18.60 10.56 51.21
C ARG A 22 17.77 9.55 50.44
N ILE A 23 16.50 9.87 50.14
CA ILE A 23 15.61 9.02 49.34
C ILE A 23 16.21 8.78 47.96
N SER A 24 16.72 9.83 47.31
CA SER A 24 17.37 9.75 45.99
C SER A 24 18.57 8.80 46.00
N LEU A 25 19.40 8.85 47.07
CA LEU A 25 20.61 8.05 47.17
C LEU A 25 20.28 6.57 47.43
N GLU A 26 19.39 6.29 48.37
CA GLU A 26 19.03 4.92 48.80
C GLU A 26 18.22 4.17 47.72
N MET A 27 17.39 4.89 46.97
CA MET A 27 16.54 4.27 45.93
C MET A 27 17.15 4.34 44.52
N GLY A 28 18.32 4.94 44.34
CA GLY A 28 18.97 5.07 43.03
C GLY A 28 18.19 5.92 42.03
N ILE A 29 17.38 6.90 42.52
CA ILE A 29 16.46 7.68 41.69
C ILE A 29 16.94 9.14 41.71
N SER A 30 16.89 9.83 40.58
CA SER A 30 17.27 11.24 40.50
C SER A 30 16.41 12.13 41.41
N ARG A 31 17.01 13.15 42.07
CA ARG A 31 16.31 14.09 42.95
C ARG A 31 15.12 14.78 42.25
N GLY A 32 15.25 15.05 40.95
CA GLY A 32 14.18 15.64 40.14
C GLY A 32 12.99 14.70 39.97
N ARG A 33 13.21 13.37 39.94
CA ARG A 33 12.15 12.37 39.86
C ARG A 33 11.44 12.21 41.21
N VAL A 34 12.21 12.17 42.30
CA VAL A 34 11.66 12.15 43.66
C VAL A 34 10.78 13.38 43.93
N ARG A 35 11.28 14.60 43.57
CA ARG A 35 10.50 15.83 43.75
C ARG A 35 9.22 15.85 42.92
N ARG A 36 9.24 15.39 41.66
CA ARG A 36 8.04 15.29 40.81
C ARG A 36 6.99 14.37 41.41
N TRP A 37 7.38 13.22 41.93
CA TRP A 37 6.43 12.31 42.57
C TRP A 37 5.82 12.84 43.86
N LEU A 38 6.59 13.54 44.66
CA LEU A 38 6.07 14.17 45.87
C LEU A 38 5.14 15.37 45.57
N VAL A 39 5.39 16.12 44.50
CA VAL A 39 4.52 17.22 44.05
C VAL A 39 3.25 16.68 43.42
N SER A 40 3.32 15.64 42.55
CA SER A 40 2.15 15.05 41.92
C SER A 40 1.16 14.46 42.93
N ASN A 41 1.63 14.03 44.09
CA ASN A 41 0.80 13.45 45.14
C ASN A 41 0.43 14.45 46.26
N SER A 42 0.61 15.75 46.01
CA SER A 42 0.27 16.84 46.97
C SER A 42 0.97 16.76 48.32
N VAL A 43 2.09 16.01 48.42
CA VAL A 43 2.88 15.83 49.66
C VAL A 43 3.81 17.02 49.90
N LEU A 44 4.23 17.69 48.82
CA LEU A 44 4.95 18.98 48.90
C LEU A 44 4.03 20.07 48.33
N ARG A 45 3.68 21.06 49.13
CA ARG A 45 3.23 22.36 48.60
C ARG A 45 4.43 23.01 47.94
N ASP A 46 4.26 23.54 46.72
CA ASP A 46 5.28 24.40 46.07
C ASP A 46 5.46 25.69 46.92
N THR A 47 6.20 25.58 48.01
CA THR A 47 6.67 26.74 48.78
C THR A 47 8.10 26.98 48.38
N THR A 48 8.28 27.55 47.22
CA THR A 48 9.56 28.24 46.92
C THR A 48 9.23 29.52 46.18
N SER A 49 9.36 30.60 46.97
CA SER A 49 9.70 31.99 46.60
C SER A 49 8.75 32.72 45.66
N GLY A 50 8.30 33.85 46.14
CA GLY A 50 7.71 34.94 45.40
C GLY A 50 8.63 35.47 44.32
N ASP A 51 8.63 34.77 43.22
CA ASP A 51 8.95 35.29 41.92
C ASP A 51 7.69 35.09 41.07
N GLU A 52 7.17 36.20 40.57
CA GLU A 52 6.10 36.21 39.56
C GLU A 52 6.40 35.11 38.56
N ILE A 53 5.49 34.15 38.45
CA ILE A 53 5.49 33.21 37.38
C ILE A 53 5.26 34.03 36.11
N THR A 54 6.30 34.54 35.53
CA THR A 54 6.31 34.92 34.12
C THR A 54 5.99 33.61 33.41
N LEU A 55 4.72 33.40 33.08
CA LEU A 55 4.26 32.39 32.11
C LEU A 55 5.17 32.59 30.92
N LYS A 56 6.19 31.71 30.78
CA LYS A 56 7.00 31.67 29.56
C LYS A 56 5.99 31.54 28.43
N LYS A 57 5.75 32.66 27.71
CA LYS A 57 4.94 32.69 26.51
C LYS A 57 5.36 31.47 25.69
N LYS A 58 4.47 30.51 25.58
CA LYS A 58 4.70 29.33 24.75
C LYS A 58 5.14 29.86 23.39
N ARG A 59 6.37 29.58 22.98
CA ARG A 59 6.88 30.03 21.68
C ARG A 59 5.84 29.57 20.65
N GLN A 60 5.33 30.47 19.83
CA GLN A 60 4.41 30.15 18.76
C GLN A 60 5.06 29.10 17.87
N SER A 61 4.39 28.00 17.66
CA SER A 61 4.86 26.96 16.77
C SER A 61 4.73 27.44 15.32
N LYS A 62 5.72 27.15 14.49
CA LYS A 62 5.62 27.39 13.02
C LYS A 62 4.36 26.75 12.42
N LEU A 63 3.76 25.75 13.11
CA LEU A 63 2.57 25.03 12.68
C LEU A 63 1.27 25.76 13.07
N ASP A 64 1.30 26.71 14.01
CA ASP A 64 0.08 27.33 14.52
C ASP A 64 -0.81 27.95 13.43
N PRO A 65 -0.30 28.66 12.39
CA PRO A 65 -1.10 29.18 11.30
C PRO A 65 -1.79 28.13 10.43
N TYR A 66 -1.30 26.87 10.48
CA TYR A 66 -1.76 25.79 9.62
C TYR A 66 -2.65 24.77 10.34
N LYS A 67 -2.92 24.94 11.63
CA LYS A 67 -3.70 23.98 12.43
C LYS A 67 -5.13 23.81 11.93
N GLU A 68 -5.75 24.90 11.49
CA GLU A 68 -7.11 24.90 10.97
C GLU A 68 -7.18 24.09 9.67
N PHE A 69 -6.24 24.33 8.77
CA PHE A 69 -6.10 23.55 7.53
C PHE A 69 -5.81 22.06 7.80
N ILE A 70 -4.99 21.75 8.82
CA ILE A 70 -4.77 20.35 9.22
C ILE A 70 -6.05 19.72 9.77
N ALA A 71 -6.85 20.46 10.52
CA ALA A 71 -8.13 19.98 11.04
C ALA A 71 -9.10 19.66 9.90
N GLU A 72 -9.23 20.54 8.89
CA GLU A 72 -10.03 20.30 7.69
C GLU A 72 -9.58 19.04 6.92
N LEU A 73 -8.26 18.85 6.77
CA LEU A 73 -7.71 17.65 6.13
C LEU A 73 -8.02 16.38 6.93
N LEU A 74 -7.99 16.45 8.26
CA LEU A 74 -8.31 15.30 9.12
C LEU A 74 -9.80 14.98 9.14
N ASP A 75 -10.66 15.99 9.05
CA ASP A 75 -12.11 15.84 8.94
C ASP A 75 -12.49 15.16 7.62
N LYS A 76 -11.85 15.60 6.53
CA LYS A 76 -12.08 15.03 5.20
C LYS A 76 -11.44 13.65 5.03
N TYR A 77 -10.27 13.43 5.63
CA TYR A 77 -9.46 12.20 5.51
C TYR A 77 -8.93 11.79 6.89
N SER A 78 -9.75 11.14 7.70
CA SER A 78 -9.41 10.77 9.09
C SER A 78 -8.09 10.02 9.22
N ASN A 79 -7.69 9.29 8.19
CA ASN A 79 -6.52 8.41 8.16
C ASN A 79 -5.31 8.95 7.39
N ILE A 80 -5.33 10.20 6.89
CA ILE A 80 -4.22 10.80 6.12
C ILE A 80 -2.89 10.72 6.89
N THR A 81 -1.78 10.41 6.21
CA THR A 81 -0.46 10.30 6.87
C THR A 81 0.12 11.67 7.22
N GLY A 82 0.94 11.72 8.26
CA GLY A 82 1.69 12.93 8.58
C GLY A 82 2.64 13.38 7.47
N GLN A 83 3.14 12.45 6.67
CA GLN A 83 3.95 12.75 5.49
C GLN A 83 3.10 13.50 4.45
N ARG A 84 1.89 13.02 4.15
CA ARG A 84 1.01 13.65 3.18
C ARG A 84 0.52 15.03 3.63
N ILE A 85 0.22 15.19 4.92
CA ILE A 85 -0.08 16.51 5.50
C ILE A 85 1.12 17.45 5.34
N TYR A 86 2.34 16.97 5.61
CA TYR A 86 3.55 17.75 5.44
C TYR A 86 3.76 18.22 3.98
N GLU A 87 3.51 17.36 3.00
CA GLU A 87 3.55 17.72 1.56
C GLU A 87 2.58 18.86 1.25
N HIS A 88 1.32 18.77 1.68
CA HIS A 88 0.34 19.86 1.52
C HIS A 88 0.76 21.16 2.22
N LEU A 89 1.38 21.06 3.39
CA LEU A 89 1.89 22.23 4.10
C LEU A 89 3.06 22.88 3.35
N ARG A 90 3.91 22.06 2.71
CA ARG A 90 5.02 22.58 1.85
C ARG A 90 4.48 23.31 0.63
N GLU A 91 3.42 22.81 -0.01
CA GLU A 91 2.72 23.50 -1.10
C GLU A 91 2.17 24.87 -0.66
N LYS A 92 1.84 25.02 0.64
CA LYS A 92 1.40 26.27 1.28
C LYS A 92 2.54 27.08 1.94
N SER A 93 3.79 26.86 1.52
CA SER A 93 4.98 27.57 2.01
C SER A 93 5.31 27.32 3.50
N PHE A 94 4.99 26.16 4.06
CA PHE A 94 5.39 25.79 5.40
C PHE A 94 6.90 25.52 5.46
N GLU A 95 7.63 26.24 6.29
CA GLU A 95 9.09 26.14 6.44
C GLU A 95 9.52 25.32 7.69
N GLY A 96 8.61 24.59 8.30
CA GLY A 96 8.90 23.73 9.44
C GLY A 96 9.33 22.34 9.02
N GLU A 97 9.88 21.59 9.98
CA GLU A 97 10.26 20.20 9.79
C GLU A 97 9.05 19.25 9.97
N ILE A 98 9.08 18.11 9.30
CA ILE A 98 8.04 17.08 9.40
C ILE A 98 7.83 16.58 10.84
N THR A 99 8.86 16.68 11.69
CA THR A 99 8.82 16.28 13.10
C THR A 99 7.75 17.04 13.87
N ILE A 100 7.62 18.35 13.62
CA ILE A 100 6.62 19.23 14.25
C ILE A 100 5.20 18.76 13.89
N VAL A 101 4.99 18.39 12.61
CA VAL A 101 3.69 17.88 12.13
C VAL A 101 3.38 16.53 12.79
N ARG A 102 4.34 15.62 12.87
CA ARG A 102 4.18 14.30 13.50
C ARG A 102 3.88 14.39 14.99
N GLU A 103 4.54 15.28 15.72
CA GLU A 103 4.30 15.53 17.14
C GLU A 103 2.90 16.10 17.37
N TYR A 104 2.48 17.07 16.57
CA TYR A 104 1.13 17.62 16.63
C TYR A 104 0.06 16.55 16.37
N LEU A 105 0.21 15.76 15.30
CA LEU A 105 -0.71 14.67 14.99
C LEU A 105 -0.76 13.62 16.10
N LYS A 106 0.36 13.34 16.76
CA LYS A 106 0.40 12.42 17.90
C LYS A 106 -0.39 12.98 19.11
N SER A 107 -0.42 14.29 19.27
CA SER A 107 -1.16 14.93 20.40
C SER A 107 -2.67 14.95 20.19
N ILE A 108 -3.17 14.91 18.94
CA ILE A 108 -4.60 15.03 18.63
C ILE A 108 -5.25 13.70 18.23
N ARG A 109 -4.46 12.69 17.84
CA ARG A 109 -4.98 11.36 17.51
C ARG A 109 -5.06 10.50 18.76
N GLU A 110 -6.22 9.90 19.01
CA GLU A 110 -6.37 8.91 20.07
C GLU A 110 -5.46 7.70 19.82
N VAL A 111 -4.83 7.23 20.89
CA VAL A 111 -3.97 6.04 20.83
C VAL A 111 -4.86 4.80 20.79
N GLY A 112 -5.25 4.37 19.61
CA GLY A 112 -5.93 3.08 19.44
C GLY A 112 -5.08 1.94 20.00
N SER A 113 -5.70 0.98 20.67
CA SER A 113 -5.03 -0.21 21.24
C SER A 113 -4.29 -0.97 20.14
N LYS A 114 -2.97 -1.07 20.27
CA LYS A 114 -2.13 -1.85 19.34
C LYS A 114 -2.23 -3.33 19.70
N ILE A 115 -2.94 -4.10 18.90
CA ILE A 115 -2.89 -5.56 18.98
C ILE A 115 -1.48 -6.00 18.51
N PRO A 116 -0.70 -6.72 19.34
CA PRO A 116 0.61 -7.19 18.94
C PRO A 116 0.47 -8.27 17.86
N ILE A 117 1.01 -8.02 16.69
CA ILE A 117 1.01 -8.95 15.55
C ILE A 117 2.41 -9.56 15.44
N ARG A 118 2.49 -10.89 15.52
CA ARG A 118 3.75 -11.60 15.28
C ARG A 118 4.06 -11.57 13.78
N LEU A 119 4.99 -10.73 13.38
CA LEU A 119 5.51 -10.71 12.01
C LEU A 119 6.49 -11.89 11.86
N VAL A 120 6.11 -12.85 11.01
CA VAL A 120 7.06 -13.89 10.57
C VAL A 120 8.03 -13.24 9.60
N GLU A 121 9.29 -13.17 9.95
CA GLU A 121 10.36 -12.73 9.04
C GLU A 121 10.52 -13.78 7.93
N THR A 122 10.85 -13.31 6.74
CA THR A 122 11.07 -14.13 5.55
C THR A 122 12.49 -13.89 5.08
N ASP A 123 13.15 -14.90 4.56
CA ASP A 123 14.47 -14.76 3.97
C ASP A 123 14.43 -13.90 2.69
N PRO A 124 15.57 -13.31 2.27
CA PRO A 124 15.66 -12.56 1.01
C PRO A 124 15.22 -13.42 -0.18
N GLY A 125 14.43 -12.84 -1.09
CA GLY A 125 13.93 -13.52 -2.29
C GLY A 125 12.95 -14.67 -2.04
N GLN A 126 12.65 -15.00 -0.77
CA GLN A 126 11.81 -16.15 -0.44
C GLN A 126 10.35 -15.91 -0.82
N ARG A 127 9.77 -14.78 -0.44
CA ARG A 127 8.32 -14.60 -0.56
C ARG A 127 7.91 -13.21 -0.99
N ALA A 128 6.93 -13.19 -1.89
CA ALA A 128 6.12 -12.02 -2.15
C ALA A 128 4.65 -12.29 -1.82
N ALA A 129 3.86 -11.24 -1.77
CA ALA A 129 2.43 -11.33 -1.62
C ALA A 129 1.75 -10.26 -2.46
N HIS A 130 0.53 -10.55 -2.94
CA HIS A 130 -0.27 -9.59 -3.69
C HIS A 130 -1.71 -9.55 -3.20
N ASP A 131 -2.37 -8.45 -3.49
CA ASP A 131 -3.76 -8.20 -3.13
C ASP A 131 -4.39 -7.16 -4.06
N TRP A 132 -5.73 -7.11 -4.08
CA TRP A 132 -6.51 -6.12 -4.78
C TRP A 132 -7.13 -5.13 -3.80
N SER A 133 -7.22 -3.88 -4.21
CA SER A 133 -7.97 -2.88 -3.46
C SER A 133 -8.77 -1.99 -4.41
N ASP A 134 -10.01 -1.69 -4.02
CA ASP A 134 -10.91 -0.84 -4.78
C ASP A 134 -11.11 0.48 -4.05
N TYR A 135 -11.00 1.58 -4.78
CA TYR A 135 -11.23 2.93 -4.24
C TYR A 135 -12.13 3.74 -5.17
N ASN A 136 -12.99 4.56 -4.60
CA ASN A 136 -13.80 5.52 -5.34
C ASN A 136 -13.01 6.80 -5.52
N ILE A 137 -12.57 7.09 -6.74
CA ILE A 137 -11.75 8.24 -7.09
C ILE A 137 -12.56 9.22 -7.94
N ARG A 138 -12.50 10.50 -7.60
CA ARG A 138 -13.08 11.57 -8.40
C ARG A 138 -12.00 12.15 -9.31
N PHE A 139 -12.30 12.15 -10.61
CA PHE A 139 -11.46 12.76 -11.61
C PHE A 139 -11.97 14.16 -11.97
N THR A 140 -11.09 15.12 -12.08
CA THR A 140 -11.49 16.53 -12.33
C THR A 140 -11.90 16.77 -13.77
N LEU A 141 -11.34 16.02 -14.73
CA LEU A 141 -11.66 16.15 -16.17
C LEU A 141 -12.61 15.08 -16.70
N GLN A 142 -12.81 13.99 -15.97
CA GLN A 142 -13.68 12.88 -16.38
C GLN A 142 -14.92 12.80 -15.51
N ASN A 143 -16.03 12.30 -16.10
CA ASN A 143 -17.28 12.00 -15.41
C ASN A 143 -17.91 13.16 -14.62
N HIS A 144 -17.65 14.42 -15.01
CA HIS A 144 -18.21 15.62 -14.35
C HIS A 144 -18.08 15.58 -12.81
N GLY A 145 -16.96 15.05 -12.29
CA GLY A 145 -16.71 14.96 -10.86
C GLY A 145 -17.42 13.80 -10.13
N VAL A 146 -18.07 12.90 -10.86
CA VAL A 146 -18.64 11.67 -10.28
C VAL A 146 -17.50 10.71 -9.93
N ALA A 147 -17.57 10.10 -8.76
CA ALA A 147 -16.57 9.11 -8.35
C ALA A 147 -16.67 7.85 -9.20
N SER A 148 -15.52 7.39 -9.70
CA SER A 148 -15.37 6.13 -10.42
C SER A 148 -14.65 5.13 -9.55
N GLN A 149 -15.11 3.87 -9.54
CA GLN A 149 -14.40 2.80 -8.88
C GLN A 149 -13.12 2.46 -9.66
N VAL A 150 -12.00 2.51 -8.99
CA VAL A 150 -10.67 2.19 -9.54
C VAL A 150 -10.09 1.03 -8.75
N THR A 151 -9.66 0.00 -9.46
CA THR A 151 -9.03 -1.18 -8.87
C THR A 151 -7.51 -1.06 -8.95
N PHE A 152 -6.86 -1.33 -7.85
CA PHE A 152 -5.40 -1.40 -7.75
C PHE A 152 -4.96 -2.83 -7.50
N PHE A 153 -3.93 -3.24 -8.21
CA PHE A 153 -3.14 -4.41 -7.88
C PHE A 153 -1.94 -3.98 -7.05
N SER A 154 -1.73 -4.61 -5.91
CA SER A 154 -0.59 -4.35 -5.02
C SER A 154 0.22 -5.62 -4.87
N TYR A 155 1.52 -5.51 -5.06
CA TYR A 155 2.50 -6.58 -4.89
C TYR A 155 3.63 -6.11 -3.97
N ILE A 156 4.06 -6.94 -3.04
CA ILE A 156 5.11 -6.61 -2.07
C ILE A 156 6.09 -7.76 -1.90
N LEU A 157 7.37 -7.47 -1.98
CA LEU A 157 8.42 -8.38 -1.52
C LEU A 157 8.42 -8.42 0.01
N CYS A 158 8.32 -9.61 0.58
CA CYS A 158 8.12 -9.75 2.02
C CYS A 158 9.37 -9.48 2.87
N TYR A 159 10.56 -9.47 2.30
CA TYR A 159 11.81 -9.12 2.98
C TYR A 159 12.08 -7.61 2.91
N SER A 160 12.29 -7.06 1.74
CA SER A 160 12.61 -5.62 1.56
C SER A 160 11.47 -4.68 1.84
N ARG A 161 10.23 -5.16 1.76
CA ARG A 161 8.99 -4.34 1.79
C ARG A 161 8.87 -3.41 0.58
N ARG A 162 9.64 -3.64 -0.47
CA ARG A 162 9.50 -2.92 -1.73
C ARG A 162 8.20 -3.33 -2.41
N GLN A 163 7.45 -2.35 -2.89
CA GLN A 163 6.12 -2.54 -3.45
C GLN A 163 6.09 -2.19 -4.93
N TYR A 164 5.29 -2.94 -5.67
CA TYR A 164 4.79 -2.57 -6.98
C TYR A 164 3.28 -2.41 -6.90
N ILE A 165 2.75 -1.34 -7.47
CA ILE A 165 1.31 -1.08 -7.49
C ILE A 165 0.95 -0.55 -8.87
N GLU A 166 -0.12 -1.08 -9.45
CA GLU A 166 -0.66 -0.58 -10.70
C GLU A 166 -2.20 -0.51 -10.68
N VAL A 167 -2.74 0.38 -11.52
CA VAL A 167 -4.18 0.48 -11.77
C VAL A 167 -4.56 -0.53 -12.84
N VAL A 168 -5.60 -1.31 -12.57
CA VAL A 168 -6.08 -2.39 -13.44
C VAL A 168 -7.55 -2.22 -13.79
N ASP A 169 -7.97 -2.82 -14.91
CA ASP A 169 -9.35 -2.71 -15.41
C ASP A 169 -10.30 -3.68 -14.69
N ASP A 170 -9.81 -4.87 -14.31
CA ASP A 170 -10.61 -5.92 -13.67
C ASP A 170 -9.72 -6.84 -12.81
N LYS A 171 -10.34 -7.79 -12.08
CA LYS A 171 -9.68 -8.79 -11.24
C LYS A 171 -9.65 -10.18 -11.88
N LYS A 172 -9.70 -10.26 -13.21
CA LYS A 172 -9.67 -11.53 -13.94
C LYS A 172 -8.29 -12.15 -13.94
N GLN A 173 -8.22 -13.45 -14.20
CA GLN A 173 -6.99 -14.21 -14.20
C GLN A 173 -5.92 -13.65 -15.16
N GLN A 174 -6.33 -13.20 -16.34
CA GLN A 174 -5.40 -12.61 -17.31
C GLN A 174 -4.80 -11.29 -16.81
N THR A 175 -5.65 -10.45 -16.20
CA THR A 175 -5.21 -9.21 -15.55
C THR A 175 -4.25 -9.50 -14.41
N LEU A 176 -4.52 -10.54 -13.62
CA LEU A 176 -3.60 -10.98 -12.56
C LEU A 176 -2.24 -11.40 -13.14
N PHE A 177 -2.24 -12.23 -14.18
CA PHE A 177 -0.96 -12.69 -14.77
C PHE A 177 -0.15 -11.53 -15.33
N ARG A 178 -0.80 -10.60 -16.05
CA ARG A 178 -0.15 -9.38 -16.51
C ARG A 178 0.45 -8.56 -15.38
N ALA A 179 -0.36 -8.31 -14.34
CA ALA A 179 0.08 -7.53 -13.19
C ALA A 179 1.26 -8.19 -12.45
N LEU A 180 1.28 -9.51 -12.34
CA LEU A 180 2.40 -10.27 -11.80
C LEU A 180 3.64 -10.17 -12.69
N ILE A 181 3.49 -10.26 -14.02
CA ILE A 181 4.60 -10.08 -14.98
C ILE A 181 5.20 -8.69 -14.82
N ASN A 182 4.37 -7.65 -14.78
CA ASN A 182 4.82 -6.27 -14.59
C ASN A 182 5.55 -6.09 -13.25
N ALA A 183 5.04 -6.73 -12.19
CA ALA A 183 5.70 -6.73 -10.88
C ALA A 183 7.07 -7.42 -10.93
N PHE A 184 7.19 -8.55 -11.64
CA PHE A 184 8.46 -9.25 -11.82
C PHE A 184 9.46 -8.41 -12.62
N ILE A 185 9.02 -7.76 -13.69
CA ILE A 185 9.85 -6.83 -14.48
C ILE A 185 10.31 -5.65 -13.60
N TYR A 186 9.40 -5.04 -12.83
CA TYR A 186 9.75 -3.94 -11.93
C TYR A 186 10.76 -4.31 -10.86
N HIS A 187 10.72 -5.57 -10.39
CA HIS A 187 11.67 -6.10 -9.41
C HIS A 187 12.84 -6.85 -10.05
N ASP A 188 12.95 -6.87 -11.39
CA ASP A 188 13.99 -7.60 -12.13
C ASP A 188 14.20 -9.01 -11.59
N GLY A 189 13.11 -9.74 -11.32
CA GLY A 189 13.15 -11.09 -10.78
C GLY A 189 11.85 -11.55 -10.11
N ALA A 190 11.75 -12.85 -9.88
CA ALA A 190 10.62 -13.50 -9.22
C ALA A 190 11.06 -14.15 -7.89
N PRO A 191 10.20 -14.13 -6.84
CA PRO A 191 10.50 -14.79 -5.57
C PRO A 191 10.30 -16.31 -5.67
N LEU A 192 10.72 -17.05 -4.65
CA LEU A 192 10.48 -18.49 -4.56
C LEU A 192 9.01 -18.84 -4.26
N GLU A 193 8.28 -17.95 -3.61
CA GLU A 193 6.91 -18.16 -3.17
C GLU A 193 6.07 -16.91 -3.40
N ILE A 194 4.82 -17.09 -3.87
CA ILE A 194 3.85 -16.00 -3.95
C ILE A 194 2.61 -16.35 -3.13
N LYS A 195 2.28 -15.48 -2.19
CA LYS A 195 1.09 -15.62 -1.34
C LYS A 195 -0.04 -14.74 -1.88
N SER A 196 -1.19 -15.35 -2.11
CA SER A 196 -2.44 -14.69 -2.49
C SER A 196 -3.55 -14.95 -1.47
N ASP A 197 -4.62 -14.17 -1.55
CA ASP A 197 -5.90 -14.57 -0.95
C ASP A 197 -6.58 -15.69 -1.77
N ASN A 198 -7.75 -16.15 -1.31
CA ASN A 198 -8.50 -17.24 -1.94
C ASN A 198 -9.31 -16.79 -3.18
N GLN A 199 -8.73 -15.94 -4.04
CA GLN A 199 -9.41 -15.50 -5.23
C GLN A 199 -9.52 -16.61 -6.29
N LYS A 200 -10.62 -16.64 -7.03
CA LYS A 200 -10.89 -17.65 -8.09
C LYS A 200 -9.84 -17.65 -9.21
N ALA A 201 -9.12 -16.57 -9.40
CA ALA A 201 -8.02 -16.49 -10.36
C ALA A 201 -6.84 -17.39 -9.97
N CYS A 202 -6.68 -17.70 -8.68
CA CYS A 202 -5.60 -18.53 -8.15
C CYS A 202 -6.09 -19.90 -7.65
N VAL A 203 -7.21 -19.95 -6.94
CA VAL A 203 -7.72 -21.14 -6.24
C VAL A 203 -9.12 -21.48 -6.77
N ASP A 204 -9.29 -22.69 -7.29
CA ASP A 204 -10.59 -23.16 -7.73
C ASP A 204 -11.50 -23.51 -6.55
N HIS A 205 -11.00 -24.33 -5.64
CA HIS A 205 -11.73 -24.75 -4.43
C HIS A 205 -10.79 -25.28 -3.36
N TRP A 206 -11.34 -25.65 -2.21
CA TRP A 206 -10.62 -26.32 -1.11
C TRP A 206 -11.12 -27.75 -0.97
N GLU A 207 -10.18 -28.68 -0.88
CA GLU A 207 -10.46 -30.09 -0.68
C GLU A 207 -9.66 -30.64 0.51
N ALA A 208 -10.32 -31.27 1.45
CA ALA A 208 -9.69 -31.81 2.68
C ALA A 208 -8.72 -30.85 3.38
N GLY A 209 -9.05 -29.55 3.45
CA GLY A 209 -8.21 -28.52 4.08
C GLY A 209 -6.98 -28.09 3.26
N ARG A 210 -6.91 -28.48 1.99
CA ARG A 210 -5.86 -28.09 1.05
C ARG A 210 -6.43 -27.29 -0.12
N PRO A 211 -5.74 -26.24 -0.61
CA PRO A 211 -6.16 -25.49 -1.77
C PRO A 211 -5.96 -26.33 -3.05
N VAL A 212 -6.96 -26.35 -3.91
CA VAL A 212 -6.85 -26.82 -5.29
C VAL A 212 -6.66 -25.57 -6.16
N PHE A 213 -5.44 -25.35 -6.61
CA PHE A 213 -5.11 -24.20 -7.42
C PHE A 213 -5.64 -24.35 -8.85
N ASN A 214 -6.02 -23.24 -9.46
CA ASN A 214 -6.40 -23.18 -10.86
C ASN A 214 -5.24 -23.67 -11.74
N ILE A 215 -5.54 -24.52 -12.73
CA ILE A 215 -4.52 -25.17 -13.57
C ILE A 215 -3.65 -24.15 -14.33
N LYS A 216 -4.27 -23.09 -14.88
CA LYS A 216 -3.51 -22.02 -15.57
C LYS A 216 -2.62 -21.23 -14.61
N TYR A 217 -3.06 -21.08 -13.36
CA TYR A 217 -2.22 -20.44 -12.35
C TYR A 217 -1.02 -21.31 -11.97
N LEU A 218 -1.19 -22.65 -11.95
CA LEU A 218 -0.07 -23.58 -11.75
C LEU A 218 0.91 -23.56 -12.93
N GLU A 219 0.39 -23.50 -14.17
CA GLU A 219 1.21 -23.33 -15.37
C GLU A 219 2.02 -22.04 -15.32
N PHE A 220 1.38 -20.94 -14.94
CA PHE A 220 2.03 -19.65 -14.73
C PHE A 220 3.10 -19.73 -13.64
N ALA A 221 2.78 -20.34 -12.48
CA ALA A 221 3.71 -20.53 -11.38
C ALA A 221 4.91 -21.39 -11.78
N THR A 222 4.69 -22.43 -12.57
CA THR A 222 5.75 -23.30 -13.09
C THR A 222 6.65 -22.55 -14.07
N HIS A 223 6.09 -21.72 -14.94
CA HIS A 223 6.83 -20.91 -15.90
C HIS A 223 7.82 -19.96 -15.22
N TYR A 224 7.38 -19.28 -14.14
CA TYR A 224 8.20 -18.37 -13.34
C TYR A 224 8.86 -19.05 -12.13
N ARG A 225 8.71 -20.36 -11.99
CA ARG A 225 9.37 -21.21 -10.99
C ARG A 225 9.08 -20.79 -9.53
N PHE A 226 7.91 -20.23 -9.24
CA PHE A 226 7.52 -19.94 -7.87
C PHE A 226 6.49 -20.95 -7.34
N ARG A 227 6.47 -21.14 -6.03
CA ARG A 227 5.46 -21.92 -5.33
C ARG A 227 4.27 -21.04 -4.96
N PRO A 228 3.05 -21.34 -5.43
CA PRO A 228 1.87 -20.63 -5.01
C PRO A 228 1.49 -20.98 -3.57
N LEU A 229 1.17 -19.96 -2.79
CA LEU A 229 0.65 -20.06 -1.43
C LEU A 229 -0.67 -19.31 -1.33
N THR A 230 -1.57 -19.79 -0.48
CA THR A 230 -2.83 -19.08 -0.21
C THR A 230 -3.14 -19.05 1.28
N ILE A 231 -4.06 -18.20 1.67
CA ILE A 231 -4.51 -18.02 3.04
C ILE A 231 -5.57 -19.08 3.34
N ARG A 232 -5.54 -19.65 4.54
CA ARG A 232 -6.60 -20.57 4.95
C ARG A 232 -7.92 -19.84 5.09
N PRO A 233 -9.05 -20.42 4.62
CA PRO A 233 -10.37 -19.85 4.84
C PRO A 233 -10.63 -19.64 6.34
N GLY A 234 -11.14 -18.46 6.70
CA GLY A 234 -11.41 -18.11 8.09
C GLY A 234 -10.22 -17.63 8.93
N HIS A 235 -9.02 -17.49 8.34
CA HIS A 235 -7.83 -16.96 9.01
C HIS A 235 -7.29 -15.66 8.36
N PRO A 236 -8.05 -14.55 8.37
CA PRO A 236 -7.61 -13.30 7.73
C PRO A 236 -6.32 -12.72 8.34
N SER A 237 -6.04 -13.02 9.61
CA SER A 237 -4.81 -12.58 10.28
C SER A 237 -3.51 -13.09 9.60
N GLU A 238 -3.57 -14.11 8.77
CA GLU A 238 -2.43 -14.57 7.98
C GLU A 238 -2.05 -13.60 6.84
N ASN A 239 -2.96 -12.68 6.46
CA ASN A 239 -2.75 -11.73 5.36
C ASN A 239 -2.23 -10.35 5.78
N LEU A 240 -2.02 -10.12 7.06
CA LEU A 240 -1.66 -8.80 7.60
C LEU A 240 -0.41 -8.14 6.97
N LYS A 241 0.45 -8.91 6.29
CA LYS A 241 1.59 -8.35 5.56
C LYS A 241 1.18 -7.66 4.26
N VAL A 242 0.04 -8.03 3.68
CA VAL A 242 -0.46 -7.54 2.39
C VAL A 242 -1.56 -6.48 2.56
N GLU A 243 -2.41 -6.59 3.57
CA GLU A 243 -3.44 -5.59 3.87
C GLU A 243 -2.85 -4.21 4.21
N ARG A 244 -1.68 -4.18 4.85
CA ARG A 244 -0.99 -2.94 5.20
C ARG A 244 -0.53 -2.11 4.00
N PRO A 245 -0.02 -2.68 2.89
CA PRO A 245 0.27 -1.95 1.66
C PRO A 245 -0.93 -1.21 1.09
N CYS A 246 -2.08 -1.85 0.97
CA CYS A 246 -3.31 -1.23 0.47
C CYS A 246 -3.75 -0.05 1.37
N TYR A 247 -3.70 -0.26 2.68
CA TYR A 247 -3.98 0.80 3.66
C TYR A 247 -2.97 1.95 3.60
N TYR A 248 -1.70 1.66 3.31
CA TYR A 248 -0.70 2.70 3.12
C TYR A 248 -0.91 3.47 1.80
N LEU A 249 -1.32 2.79 0.73
CA LEU A 249 -1.71 3.43 -0.53
C LEU A 249 -2.82 4.46 -0.31
N GLU A 250 -3.90 4.08 0.38
CA GLU A 250 -4.99 5.00 0.69
C GLU A 250 -4.51 6.24 1.45
N ARG A 251 -3.79 6.02 2.55
CA ARG A 251 -3.41 7.09 3.49
C ARG A 251 -2.31 8.00 2.99
N SER A 252 -1.39 7.49 2.18
CA SER A 252 -0.19 8.22 1.77
C SER A 252 -0.23 8.70 0.33
N PHE A 253 -0.97 7.99 -0.53
CA PHE A 253 -1.08 8.36 -1.93
C PHE A 253 -2.44 8.97 -2.27
N LEU A 254 -3.55 8.28 -1.98
CA LEU A 254 -4.88 8.71 -2.44
C LEU A 254 -5.42 9.89 -1.64
N ASN A 255 -5.31 9.86 -0.31
CA ASN A 255 -5.88 10.89 0.54
C ASN A 255 -5.25 12.26 0.29
N GLY A 256 -6.08 13.22 -0.06
CA GLY A 256 -5.66 14.59 -0.31
C GLY A 256 -4.95 14.82 -1.65
N ARG A 257 -5.00 13.88 -2.60
CA ARG A 257 -4.57 14.11 -3.98
C ARG A 257 -5.74 14.34 -4.90
N GLU A 258 -5.49 15.12 -5.93
CA GLU A 258 -6.41 15.34 -7.04
C GLU A 258 -5.85 14.69 -8.31
N PHE A 259 -6.73 14.04 -9.06
CA PHE A 259 -6.37 13.39 -10.31
C PHE A 259 -7.24 13.93 -11.43
N ARG A 260 -6.62 14.30 -12.53
CA ARG A 260 -7.34 14.80 -13.72
C ARG A 260 -8.10 13.67 -14.42
N ASP A 261 -7.42 12.57 -14.62
CA ASP A 261 -7.90 11.36 -15.30
C ASP A 261 -7.11 10.15 -14.85
N VAL A 262 -7.42 8.98 -15.40
CA VAL A 262 -6.74 7.71 -15.08
C VAL A 262 -5.26 7.74 -15.47
N TYR A 263 -4.90 8.46 -16.54
CA TYR A 263 -3.52 8.55 -16.97
C TYR A 263 -2.68 9.38 -15.98
N ASP A 264 -3.21 10.50 -15.53
CA ASP A 264 -2.59 11.32 -14.48
C ASP A 264 -2.44 10.55 -13.17
N LEU A 265 -3.48 9.78 -12.79
CA LEU A 265 -3.41 8.87 -11.64
C LEU A 265 -2.26 7.88 -11.76
N LYS A 266 -2.11 7.21 -12.90
CA LYS A 266 -1.03 6.24 -13.14
C LYS A 266 0.35 6.90 -13.08
N THR A 267 0.49 8.08 -13.66
CA THR A 267 1.75 8.85 -13.65
C THR A 267 2.14 9.27 -12.23
N GLN A 268 1.20 9.83 -11.46
CA GLN A 268 1.43 10.21 -10.07
C GLN A 268 1.72 8.99 -9.18
N LEU A 269 1.09 7.84 -9.45
CA LEU A 269 1.33 6.59 -8.72
C LEU A 269 2.77 6.09 -8.92
N GLN A 270 3.25 6.10 -10.15
CA GLN A 270 4.64 5.70 -10.45
C GLN A 270 5.65 6.62 -9.77
N GLN A 271 5.43 7.92 -9.84
CA GLN A 271 6.27 8.90 -9.17
C GLN A 271 6.28 8.70 -7.65
N TRP A 272 5.10 8.47 -7.05
CA TRP A 272 5.00 8.21 -5.62
C TRP A 272 5.69 6.90 -5.19
N LEU A 273 5.65 5.85 -6.01
CA LEU A 273 6.36 4.59 -5.73
C LEU A 273 7.87 4.82 -5.58
N THR A 274 8.47 5.58 -6.51
CA THR A 274 9.92 5.85 -6.49
C THR A 274 10.31 6.90 -5.45
N ASP A 275 9.60 8.01 -5.38
CA ASP A 275 10.02 9.20 -4.63
C ASP A 275 9.59 9.16 -3.15
N VAL A 276 8.57 8.36 -2.84
CA VAL A 276 8.02 8.27 -1.47
C VAL A 276 8.08 6.84 -0.93
N ASN A 277 7.50 5.89 -1.65
CA ASN A 277 7.34 4.54 -1.14
C ASN A 277 8.67 3.79 -0.98
N ASP A 278 9.55 3.88 -1.96
CA ASP A 278 10.84 3.18 -1.97
C ASP A 278 11.87 3.81 -1.02
N VAL A 279 11.79 5.12 -0.79
CA VAL A 279 12.76 5.88 0.02
C VAL A 279 12.35 6.16 1.46
N ARG A 280 11.08 5.93 1.83
CA ARG A 280 10.64 6.12 3.22
C ARG A 280 11.35 5.17 4.18
N ILE A 281 11.56 5.60 5.42
CA ILE A 281 12.00 4.68 6.48
C ILE A 281 10.80 3.79 6.87
N HIS A 282 10.90 2.51 6.55
CA HIS A 282 9.84 1.55 6.85
C HIS A 282 9.76 1.26 8.35
N ALA A 283 8.53 1.23 8.91
CA ALA A 283 8.32 1.14 10.35
C ALA A 283 8.88 -0.15 10.99
N THR A 284 8.89 -1.26 10.24
CA THR A 284 9.36 -2.56 10.73
C THR A 284 10.87 -2.74 10.51
N THR A 285 11.35 -2.55 9.28
CA THR A 285 12.76 -2.76 8.93
C THR A 285 13.68 -1.65 9.41
N LYS A 286 13.14 -0.46 9.70
CA LYS A 286 13.89 0.76 10.05
C LYS A 286 14.88 1.23 8.97
N LYS A 287 14.77 0.66 7.78
CA LYS A 287 15.55 0.98 6.58
C LYS A 287 14.64 1.43 5.45
N ARG A 288 15.18 2.00 4.39
CA ARG A 288 14.45 2.32 3.17
C ARG A 288 14.21 1.02 2.39
N PRO A 289 13.00 0.77 1.83
CA PRO A 289 12.74 -0.42 1.04
C PRO A 289 13.75 -0.64 -0.10
N ILE A 290 14.16 0.43 -0.77
CA ILE A 290 15.13 0.34 -1.87
C ILE A 290 16.52 -0.16 -1.40
N ASP A 291 16.97 0.26 -0.21
CA ASP A 291 18.28 -0.19 0.31
C ASP A 291 18.24 -1.67 0.67
N VAL A 292 17.14 -2.13 1.30
CA VAL A 292 16.96 -3.55 1.64
C VAL A 292 16.71 -4.39 0.37
N TYR A 293 16.11 -3.80 -0.66
CA TYR A 293 15.92 -4.47 -1.94
C TYR A 293 17.26 -4.78 -2.64
N ILE A 294 18.25 -3.91 -2.55
CA ILE A 294 19.59 -4.19 -3.06
C ILE A 294 20.19 -5.44 -2.40
N GLU A 295 19.92 -5.65 -1.11
CA GLU A 295 20.33 -6.86 -0.40
C GLU A 295 19.51 -8.10 -0.85
N GLU A 296 18.22 -7.92 -1.21
CA GLU A 296 17.31 -9.00 -1.61
C GLU A 296 17.44 -9.43 -3.07
N HIS A 297 17.72 -8.49 -3.98
CA HIS A 297 17.73 -8.70 -5.43
C HIS A 297 18.54 -9.92 -5.89
N PRO A 298 19.77 -10.19 -5.38
CA PRO A 298 20.56 -11.35 -5.80
C PRO A 298 19.90 -12.71 -5.50
N TYR A 299 18.90 -12.74 -4.64
CA TYR A 299 18.17 -13.96 -4.24
C TYR A 299 16.86 -14.15 -5.03
N LEU A 300 16.48 -13.17 -5.85
CA LEU A 300 15.35 -13.34 -6.76
C LEU A 300 15.75 -14.26 -7.93
N GLN A 301 14.77 -15.00 -8.43
CA GLN A 301 14.97 -15.87 -9.58
C GLN A 301 15.02 -15.04 -10.86
N VAL A 302 15.99 -15.33 -11.71
CA VAL A 302 16.09 -14.71 -13.04
C VAL A 302 14.85 -15.02 -13.87
N LEU A 303 14.28 -14.02 -14.50
CA LEU A 303 13.09 -14.15 -15.32
C LEU A 303 13.38 -14.98 -16.58
N PRO A 304 12.41 -15.77 -17.06
CA PRO A 304 12.53 -16.47 -18.34
C PRO A 304 12.59 -15.44 -19.48
N THR A 305 13.32 -15.78 -20.54
CA THR A 305 13.49 -14.93 -21.74
C THR A 305 12.15 -14.60 -22.40
N ASN A 306 11.23 -15.58 -22.42
CA ASN A 306 9.90 -15.40 -22.96
C ASN A 306 8.90 -15.27 -21.79
N HIS A 307 8.09 -14.22 -21.81
CA HIS A 307 7.01 -14.09 -20.82
C HIS A 307 5.91 -15.13 -21.07
N PHE A 308 5.17 -15.45 -20.01
CA PHE A 308 4.03 -16.33 -20.09
C PHE A 308 2.96 -15.73 -21.03
N ASP A 309 2.38 -16.55 -21.88
CA ASP A 309 1.33 -16.11 -22.82
C ASP A 309 0.02 -15.84 -22.07
N THR A 310 -0.28 -14.58 -21.89
CA THR A 310 -1.53 -14.12 -21.25
C THR A 310 -2.66 -13.90 -22.25
N SER A 311 -2.45 -14.23 -23.54
CA SER A 311 -3.44 -14.01 -24.58
C SER A 311 -4.73 -14.80 -24.33
N ARG A 312 -5.83 -14.22 -24.76
CA ARG A 312 -7.14 -14.84 -24.75
C ARG A 312 -7.57 -15.18 -26.17
N VAL A 313 -8.08 -16.38 -26.36
CA VAL A 313 -8.77 -16.75 -27.60
C VAL A 313 -10.28 -16.60 -27.39
N ALA A 314 -10.93 -15.84 -28.26
CA ALA A 314 -12.38 -15.70 -28.34
C ALA A 314 -12.82 -16.09 -29.76
N HIS A 315 -14.02 -16.64 -29.89
CA HIS A 315 -14.63 -16.90 -31.18
C HIS A 315 -15.67 -15.81 -31.45
N LEU A 316 -15.42 -14.96 -32.42
CA LEU A 316 -16.26 -13.82 -32.72
C LEU A 316 -16.85 -13.94 -34.13
N VAL A 317 -18.12 -13.53 -34.27
CA VAL A 317 -18.78 -13.48 -35.56
C VAL A 317 -18.38 -12.20 -36.29
N VAL A 318 -17.99 -12.32 -37.55
CA VAL A 318 -17.78 -11.18 -38.44
C VAL A 318 -19.16 -10.63 -38.88
N ASN A 319 -19.43 -9.37 -38.59
CA ASN A 319 -20.71 -8.75 -38.87
C ASN A 319 -20.87 -8.34 -40.36
N GLN A 320 -22.03 -7.76 -40.72
CA GLN A 320 -22.32 -7.28 -42.09
C GLN A 320 -21.41 -6.14 -42.56
N GLU A 321 -20.70 -5.45 -41.63
CA GLU A 321 -19.72 -4.41 -41.92
C GLU A 321 -18.32 -4.99 -42.08
N SER A 322 -18.18 -6.31 -42.16
CA SER A 322 -16.89 -7.00 -42.21
C SER A 322 -16.02 -6.70 -41.00
N CYS A 323 -16.60 -6.62 -39.79
CA CYS A 323 -15.89 -6.35 -38.56
C CYS A 323 -16.19 -7.38 -37.48
N VAL A 324 -15.23 -7.64 -36.61
CA VAL A 324 -15.44 -8.29 -35.30
C VAL A 324 -15.53 -7.23 -34.23
N GLN A 325 -16.45 -7.43 -33.28
CA GLN A 325 -16.63 -6.51 -32.17
C GLN A 325 -15.94 -7.01 -30.89
N TRP A 326 -15.08 -6.17 -30.30
CA TRP A 326 -14.45 -6.45 -29.02
C TRP A 326 -14.45 -5.22 -28.10
N LYS A 327 -14.97 -5.36 -26.88
CA LYS A 327 -15.08 -4.27 -25.89
C LYS A 327 -15.70 -2.95 -26.44
N GLY A 328 -16.62 -3.05 -27.37
CA GLY A 328 -17.31 -1.89 -27.97
C GLY A 328 -16.60 -1.30 -29.18
N TYR A 329 -15.43 -1.77 -29.56
CA TYR A 329 -14.70 -1.36 -30.76
C TYR A 329 -14.91 -2.35 -31.89
N LEU A 330 -14.86 -1.86 -33.12
CA LEU A 330 -14.98 -2.66 -34.36
C LEU A 330 -13.60 -2.78 -35.01
N TYR A 331 -13.25 -4.02 -35.37
CA TYR A 331 -11.98 -4.38 -36.00
C TYR A 331 -12.25 -5.01 -37.35
N VAL A 332 -11.73 -4.40 -38.40
CA VAL A 332 -12.02 -4.80 -39.80
C VAL A 332 -11.40 -6.17 -40.11
N VAL A 333 -12.15 -7.01 -40.80
CA VAL A 333 -11.71 -8.34 -41.23
C VAL A 333 -11.96 -8.42 -42.76
N PRO A 334 -11.21 -9.22 -43.53
CA PRO A 334 -11.45 -9.39 -44.97
C PRO A 334 -12.90 -9.82 -45.24
N GLN A 335 -13.54 -9.16 -46.21
CA GLN A 335 -14.98 -9.28 -46.50
C GLN A 335 -15.43 -10.73 -46.79
N GLN A 336 -14.56 -11.57 -47.29
CA GLN A 336 -14.85 -12.98 -47.60
C GLN A 336 -15.23 -13.81 -46.37
N TYR A 337 -14.94 -13.33 -45.14
CA TYR A 337 -15.24 -14.00 -43.88
C TYR A 337 -16.52 -13.43 -43.22
N MET A 338 -17.30 -12.62 -43.94
CA MET A 338 -18.55 -12.06 -43.44
C MET A 338 -19.50 -13.21 -43.00
N TYR A 339 -20.06 -13.04 -41.78
CA TYR A 339 -20.92 -14.03 -41.09
C TYR A 339 -20.23 -15.31 -40.64
N GLU A 340 -18.92 -15.44 -40.85
CA GLU A 340 -18.14 -16.56 -40.32
C GLU A 340 -17.77 -16.32 -38.84
N VAL A 341 -17.61 -17.44 -38.12
CA VAL A 341 -17.07 -17.43 -36.76
C VAL A 341 -15.55 -17.55 -36.82
N CYS A 342 -14.85 -16.48 -36.52
CA CYS A 342 -13.41 -16.42 -36.57
C CYS A 342 -12.80 -16.52 -35.17
N PRO A 343 -11.76 -17.39 -34.96
CA PRO A 343 -10.93 -17.35 -33.78
C PRO A 343 -10.18 -16.02 -33.71
N VAL A 344 -10.25 -15.35 -32.59
CA VAL A 344 -9.58 -14.07 -32.35
C VAL A 344 -8.67 -14.20 -31.14
N ARG A 345 -7.38 -14.03 -31.33
CA ARG A 345 -6.39 -13.98 -30.25
C ARG A 345 -6.21 -12.55 -29.80
N ILE A 346 -6.47 -12.30 -28.54
CA ILE A 346 -6.36 -10.97 -27.92
C ILE A 346 -5.17 -10.98 -26.98
N THR A 347 -4.16 -10.22 -27.31
CA THR A 347 -2.98 -9.93 -26.46
C THR A 347 -3.22 -8.64 -25.66
N GLU A 348 -2.19 -8.09 -25.07
CA GLU A 348 -2.27 -6.81 -24.37
C GLU A 348 -2.43 -5.63 -25.33
N ASP A 349 -1.71 -5.69 -26.45
CA ASP A 349 -1.58 -4.58 -27.40
C ASP A 349 -2.29 -4.82 -28.73
N HIS A 350 -2.59 -6.08 -29.06
CA HIS A 350 -3.08 -6.46 -30.37
C HIS A 350 -4.25 -7.44 -30.31
N LEU A 351 -5.07 -7.35 -31.33
CA LEU A 351 -6.13 -8.29 -31.67
C LEU A 351 -5.77 -8.94 -33.01
N VAL A 352 -5.56 -10.26 -32.99
CA VAL A 352 -5.24 -11.04 -34.19
C VAL A 352 -6.41 -11.89 -34.55
N VAL A 353 -6.93 -11.75 -35.76
CA VAL A 353 -8.05 -12.54 -36.28
C VAL A 353 -7.49 -13.68 -37.14
N TYR A 354 -8.00 -14.87 -36.93
CA TYR A 354 -7.69 -16.07 -37.72
C TYR A 354 -8.89 -16.52 -38.51
N SER A 355 -8.66 -17.16 -39.66
CA SER A 355 -9.68 -17.85 -40.39
C SER A 355 -10.20 -19.06 -39.61
N PRO A 356 -11.39 -19.62 -39.96
CA PRO A 356 -11.88 -20.85 -39.34
C PRO A 356 -10.92 -22.05 -39.45
N ILE A 357 -10.00 -22.02 -40.41
CA ILE A 357 -8.98 -23.07 -40.62
C ILE A 357 -7.63 -22.72 -39.97
N GLY A 358 -7.55 -21.61 -39.21
CA GLY A 358 -6.36 -21.23 -38.41
C GLY A 358 -5.33 -20.36 -39.15
N GLU A 359 -5.59 -19.83 -40.33
CA GLU A 359 -4.74 -18.90 -41.02
C GLU A 359 -4.88 -17.49 -40.42
N GLN A 360 -3.77 -16.79 -40.17
CA GLN A 360 -3.80 -15.43 -39.68
C GLN A 360 -4.30 -14.48 -40.78
N LEU A 361 -5.38 -13.77 -40.52
CA LEU A 361 -6.03 -12.87 -41.48
C LEU A 361 -5.55 -11.43 -41.31
N VAL A 362 -5.61 -10.89 -40.08
CA VAL A 362 -5.31 -9.49 -39.82
C VAL A 362 -4.89 -9.32 -38.36
N THR A 363 -4.05 -8.33 -38.14
CA THR A 363 -3.64 -7.88 -36.79
C THR A 363 -3.96 -6.41 -36.64
N HIS A 364 -4.67 -6.08 -35.55
CA HIS A 364 -5.00 -4.72 -35.19
C HIS A 364 -4.39 -4.36 -33.86
N PRO A 365 -3.90 -3.12 -33.65
CA PRO A 365 -3.63 -2.63 -32.32
C PRO A 365 -4.95 -2.56 -31.53
N LEU A 366 -4.92 -2.89 -30.25
CA LEU A 366 -6.07 -2.71 -29.38
C LEU A 366 -6.33 -1.21 -29.18
N ALA A 367 -7.58 -0.80 -29.34
CA ALA A 367 -8.00 0.57 -29.08
C ALA A 367 -7.84 0.88 -27.58
N GLU A 368 -7.19 2.02 -27.28
CA GLU A 368 -7.09 2.51 -25.92
C GLU A 368 -8.48 2.91 -25.39
N PRO A 369 -8.82 2.59 -24.12
CA PRO A 369 -10.08 3.00 -23.54
C PRO A 369 -10.21 4.54 -23.55
N GLY A 370 -11.18 5.07 -24.26
CA GLY A 370 -11.48 6.51 -24.33
C GLY A 370 -11.14 7.21 -25.65
N ARG A 371 -10.39 6.61 -26.56
CA ARG A 371 -10.12 7.15 -27.88
C ARG A 371 -11.17 6.64 -28.86
N LYS A 372 -12.22 7.41 -29.10
CA LYS A 372 -13.15 7.18 -30.23
C LYS A 372 -12.42 7.62 -31.52
N GLU A 373 -11.69 6.74 -32.14
CA GLU A 373 -11.36 6.88 -33.55
C GLU A 373 -12.58 6.46 -34.36
N ARG A 374 -13.09 7.39 -35.17
CA ARG A 374 -14.15 7.15 -36.14
C ARG A 374 -13.54 6.49 -37.38
#